data_e1a87e9242dbba361e1e4bdb985b81c9
#
_entry.id   e1a87e9242dbba361e1e4bdb985b81c9
#
_cell.length_a   1.000
_cell.length_b   1.000
_cell.length_c   1.000
_cell.angle_alpha   90.00
_cell.angle_beta   90.00
_cell.angle_gamma   90.00
#
_symmetry.space_group_name_H-M   'P 1'
#
loop_
_entity.id
_entity.type
_entity.pdbx_description
1 polymer ?
#
loop_
_entity_poly.entity_id
_entity_poly.type
_entity_poly.pdbx_seq_one_letter_code
_entity_poly.pdbx_strand_id
1 'polypeptide(L)'
;MTQKIIGVAGFKNSGKTTLVEKLVIALTQQGYRISTVKHAHHAFDIDHEGRDSFRHRRAGATEVAVVSNSRWAIIHELRGDAEPPLQTILEKLAPCDLVVVEGYKRDAHDKKRTINFIVLVEKKR
;
A
#
# COMPACT_ATOMS: atom_id res chain seq x y z
N MET A 1 6.77 14.83 13.28
CA MET A 1 6.62 15.42 11.95
C MET A 1 5.46 14.77 11.21
N THR A 2 4.69 15.58 10.55
CA THR A 2 3.54 15.09 9.81
C THR A 2 4.00 14.41 8.52
N GLN A 3 3.56 13.20 8.29
CA GLN A 3 3.86 12.46 7.08
C GLN A 3 3.15 13.10 5.89
N LYS A 4 3.88 13.34 4.81
CA LYS A 4 3.28 13.84 3.56
C LYS A 4 2.73 12.67 2.76
N ILE A 5 1.50 12.79 2.29
CA ILE A 5 0.76 11.70 1.65
C ILE A 5 0.07 12.21 0.40
N ILE A 6 0.33 11.56 -0.73
CA ILE A 6 -0.38 11.81 -1.99
C ILE A 6 -1.23 10.60 -2.30
N GLY A 7 -2.52 10.82 -2.56
CA GLY A 7 -3.43 9.78 -3.00
C GLY A 7 -3.57 9.79 -4.51
N VAL A 8 -3.51 8.62 -5.13
CA VAL A 8 -3.80 8.44 -6.55
C VAL A 8 -5.05 7.58 -6.66
N ALA A 9 -6.11 8.15 -7.19
CA ALA A 9 -7.41 7.48 -7.30
C ALA A 9 -7.89 7.46 -8.74
N GLY A 10 -8.81 6.56 -9.04
CA GLY A 10 -9.35 6.39 -10.37
C GLY A 10 -9.96 5.02 -10.52
N PHE A 11 -10.63 4.79 -11.64
CA PHE A 11 -11.23 3.49 -11.91
C PHE A 11 -10.18 2.47 -12.32
N LYS A 12 -10.55 1.20 -12.24
CA LYS A 12 -9.72 0.11 -12.73
C LYS A 12 -9.31 0.37 -14.17
N ASN A 13 -8.06 0.07 -14.50
CA ASN A 13 -7.49 0.27 -15.83
C ASN A 13 -7.42 1.75 -16.27
N SER A 14 -7.38 2.68 -15.33
CA SER A 14 -7.25 4.11 -15.63
C SER A 14 -5.81 4.58 -15.77
N GLY A 15 -4.82 3.72 -15.42
CA GLY A 15 -3.42 4.10 -15.46
C GLY A 15 -2.83 4.50 -14.13
N LYS A 16 -3.51 4.22 -13.02
CA LYS A 16 -3.04 4.57 -11.67
C LYS A 16 -1.66 3.99 -11.38
N THR A 17 -1.46 2.71 -11.63
CA THR A 17 -0.20 2.04 -11.33
C THR A 17 0.94 2.63 -12.14
N THR A 18 0.68 2.94 -13.40
CA THR A 18 1.68 3.59 -14.25
C THR A 18 2.08 4.96 -13.72
N LEU A 19 1.11 5.75 -13.28
CA LEU A 19 1.39 7.05 -12.71
C LEU A 19 2.18 6.93 -11.40
N VAL A 20 1.79 6.01 -10.52
CA VAL A 20 2.50 5.78 -9.27
C VAL A 20 3.96 5.38 -9.56
N GLU A 21 4.17 4.47 -10.51
CA GLU A 21 5.52 4.05 -10.90
C GLU A 21 6.36 5.23 -11.36
N LYS A 22 5.80 6.09 -12.22
CA LYS A 22 6.51 7.27 -12.71
C LYS A 22 6.83 8.26 -11.59
N LEU A 23 5.92 8.46 -10.66
CA LEU A 23 6.16 9.32 -9.50
C LEU A 23 7.29 8.78 -8.65
N VAL A 24 7.28 7.48 -8.37
CA VAL A 24 8.33 6.84 -7.57
C VAL A 24 9.69 7.01 -8.25
N ILE A 25 9.76 6.73 -9.55
CA ILE A 25 11.01 6.88 -10.31
C ILE A 25 11.52 8.32 -10.23
N ALA A 26 10.67 9.28 -10.56
CA ALA A 26 11.07 10.69 -10.61
C ALA A 26 11.56 11.19 -9.25
N LEU A 27 10.85 10.85 -8.19
CA LEU A 27 11.18 11.36 -6.86
C LEU A 27 12.39 10.65 -6.25
N THR A 28 12.52 9.35 -6.48
CA THR A 28 13.70 8.62 -5.97
C THR A 28 14.96 9.07 -6.69
N GLN A 29 14.88 9.43 -7.97
CA GLN A 29 16.02 9.99 -8.70
C GLN A 29 16.47 11.34 -8.13
N GLN A 30 15.57 12.06 -7.49
CA GLN A 30 15.90 13.33 -6.82
C GLN A 30 16.43 13.14 -5.41
N GLY A 31 16.54 11.90 -4.96
CA GLY A 31 17.07 11.58 -3.64
C GLY A 31 16.02 11.45 -2.54
N TYR A 32 14.75 11.54 -2.87
CA TYR A 32 13.68 11.37 -1.88
C TYR A 32 13.45 9.90 -1.56
N ARG A 33 13.08 9.66 -0.31
CA ARG A 33 12.72 8.33 0.17
C ARG A 33 11.20 8.18 0.07
N ILE A 34 10.75 7.27 -0.79
CA ILE A 34 9.33 7.10 -1.12
C ILE A 34 8.84 5.75 -0.63
N SER A 35 7.68 5.76 0.03
CA SER A 35 6.94 4.53 0.34
C SER A 35 5.63 4.56 -0.42
N THR A 36 5.09 3.38 -0.71
CA THR A 36 3.81 3.28 -1.40
C THR A 36 2.86 2.39 -0.62
N VAL A 37 1.57 2.68 -0.74
CA VAL A 37 0.51 1.84 -0.22
C VAL A 37 -0.46 1.58 -1.35
N LYS A 38 -0.80 0.33 -1.57
CA LYS A 38 -1.80 -0.04 -2.58
C LYS A 38 -2.96 -0.73 -1.90
N HIS A 39 -4.16 -0.21 -2.10
CA HIS A 39 -5.37 -0.86 -1.64
C HIS A 39 -5.83 -1.87 -2.69
N ALA A 40 -5.84 -3.14 -2.33
CA ALA A 40 -6.30 -4.20 -3.21
C ALA A 40 -7.79 -4.46 -2.97
N HIS A 41 -8.56 -4.57 -4.07
CA HIS A 41 -9.99 -4.81 -3.97
C HIS A 41 -10.34 -6.27 -3.69
N HIS A 42 -9.41 -7.16 -3.98
CA HIS A 42 -9.58 -8.59 -3.78
C HIS A 42 -8.47 -9.13 -2.91
N ALA A 43 -8.71 -10.29 -2.31
CA ALA A 43 -7.66 -10.98 -1.58
C ALA A 43 -6.43 -11.15 -2.49
N PHE A 44 -5.27 -10.96 -1.92
CA PHE A 44 -4.02 -11.13 -2.66
C PHE A 44 -3.10 -12.04 -1.86
N ASP A 45 -2.16 -12.68 -2.56
CA ASP A 45 -1.14 -13.49 -1.94
C ASP A 45 0.24 -12.96 -2.29
N ILE A 46 1.05 -12.75 -1.27
CA ILE A 46 2.45 -12.38 -1.43
C ILE A 46 3.29 -13.64 -1.63
N ASP A 47 2.81 -14.75 -1.07
CA ASP A 47 3.43 -16.07 -1.20
C ASP A 47 2.49 -17.01 -1.95
N HIS A 48 3.02 -18.18 -2.33
CA HIS A 48 2.30 -19.17 -3.10
C HIS A 48 2.03 -20.43 -2.29
N GLU A 49 1.00 -21.17 -2.68
CA GLU A 49 0.69 -22.45 -2.09
C GLU A 49 1.94 -23.35 -2.08
N GLY A 50 2.17 -24.03 -0.96
CA GLY A 50 3.33 -24.89 -0.78
C GLY A 50 4.57 -24.19 -0.22
N ARG A 51 4.60 -22.87 -0.16
CA ARG A 51 5.69 -22.13 0.49
C ARG A 51 5.52 -22.17 2.01
N ASP A 52 6.64 -22.07 2.74
CA ASP A 52 6.62 -22.19 4.20
C ASP A 52 5.75 -21.10 4.85
N SER A 53 5.85 -19.87 4.37
CA SER A 53 5.04 -18.77 4.90
C SER A 53 3.55 -19.01 4.66
N PHE A 54 3.18 -19.54 3.51
CA PHE A 54 1.80 -19.92 3.20
C PHE A 54 1.32 -21.01 4.15
N ARG A 55 2.16 -22.00 4.41
CA ARG A 55 1.83 -23.10 5.32
C ARG A 55 1.61 -22.61 6.75
N HIS A 56 2.41 -21.64 7.20
CA HIS A 56 2.25 -21.03 8.52
C HIS A 56 0.89 -20.34 8.65
N ARG A 57 0.50 -19.55 7.62
CA ARG A 57 -0.80 -18.88 7.62
C ARG A 57 -1.95 -19.87 7.62
N ARG A 58 -1.86 -20.88 6.79
CA ARG A 58 -2.89 -21.91 6.67
C ARG A 58 -3.04 -22.72 7.94
N ALA A 59 -1.95 -22.92 8.68
CA ALA A 59 -1.97 -23.62 9.96
C ALA A 59 -2.60 -22.80 11.09
N GLY A 60 -2.78 -21.50 10.90
CA GLY A 60 -3.46 -20.65 11.88
C GLY A 60 -2.66 -19.48 12.42
N ALA A 61 -1.46 -19.24 11.91
CA ALA A 61 -0.68 -18.10 12.39
C ALA A 61 -1.37 -16.79 12.07
N THR A 62 -1.48 -15.89 13.04
CA THR A 62 -2.08 -14.57 12.85
C THR A 62 -1.21 -13.67 12.00
N GLU A 63 0.09 -13.71 12.24
CA GLU A 63 1.07 -12.97 11.45
C GLU A 63 2.24 -13.87 11.12
N VAL A 64 2.80 -13.66 9.93
CA VAL A 64 4.01 -14.36 9.50
C VAL A 64 4.99 -13.31 8.99
N ALA A 65 6.18 -13.31 9.56
CA ALA A 65 7.27 -12.47 9.07
C ALA A 65 8.20 -13.32 8.20
N VAL A 66 8.51 -12.83 7.03
CA VAL A 66 9.45 -13.46 6.10
C VAL A 66 10.62 -12.51 5.93
N VAL A 67 11.82 -12.99 6.20
CA VAL A 67 13.01 -12.14 6.24
C VAL A 67 14.12 -12.75 5.41
N SER A 68 14.77 -11.92 4.60
CA SER A 68 16.00 -12.29 3.90
C SER A 68 17.01 -11.16 4.03
N ASN A 69 18.18 -11.32 3.42
CA ASN A 69 19.19 -10.26 3.46
C ASN A 69 18.87 -9.06 2.57
N SER A 70 17.85 -9.17 1.71
CA SER A 70 17.49 -8.08 0.77
C SER A 70 16.15 -7.45 1.06
N ARG A 71 15.24 -8.17 1.75
CA ARG A 71 13.90 -7.64 2.04
C ARG A 71 13.24 -8.43 3.15
N TRP A 72 12.21 -7.84 3.74
CA TRP A 72 11.36 -8.54 4.67
C TRP A 72 9.91 -8.09 4.48
N ALA A 73 8.99 -8.94 4.90
CA ALA A 73 7.56 -8.65 4.85
C ALA A 73 6.87 -9.25 6.06
N ILE A 74 5.80 -8.60 6.50
CA ILE A 74 4.91 -9.16 7.52
C ILE A 74 3.55 -9.31 6.87
N ILE A 75 3.00 -10.52 6.95
CA ILE A 75 1.67 -10.82 6.43
C ILE A 75 0.74 -10.98 7.62
N HIS A 76 -0.25 -10.12 7.71
CA HIS A 76 -1.27 -10.17 8.77
C HIS A 76 -2.57 -10.73 8.22
N GLU A 77 -3.07 -11.80 8.84
CA GLU A 77 -4.34 -12.42 8.46
C GLU A 77 -5.46 -11.82 9.31
N LEU A 78 -6.45 -11.22 8.67
CA LEU A 78 -7.55 -10.58 9.38
C LEU A 78 -8.47 -11.57 10.09
N ARG A 79 -8.70 -12.71 9.49
CA ARG A 79 -9.54 -13.80 10.04
C ARG A 79 -10.88 -13.30 10.58
N GLY A 80 -11.55 -12.47 9.79
CA GLY A 80 -12.84 -11.90 10.18
C GLY A 80 -12.78 -10.53 10.82
N ASP A 81 -11.59 -10.07 11.20
CA ASP A 81 -11.43 -8.70 11.70
C ASP A 81 -11.64 -7.70 10.56
N ALA A 82 -12.05 -6.50 10.90
CA ALA A 82 -12.27 -5.46 9.94
C ALA A 82 -10.97 -5.04 9.23
N GLU A 83 -11.10 -4.62 7.96
CA GLU A 83 -9.97 -4.06 7.24
C GLU A 83 -9.43 -2.84 8.00
N PRO A 84 -8.11 -2.75 8.21
CA PRO A 84 -7.54 -1.63 8.93
C PRO A 84 -7.68 -0.33 8.14
N PRO A 85 -7.93 0.79 8.82
CA PRO A 85 -7.96 2.08 8.13
C PRO A 85 -6.55 2.44 7.63
N LEU A 86 -6.50 3.31 6.64
CA LEU A 86 -5.22 3.75 6.06
C LEU A 86 -4.25 4.25 7.12
N GLN A 87 -4.73 4.99 8.10
CA GLN A 87 -3.86 5.52 9.17
C GLN A 87 -3.09 4.42 9.89
N THR A 88 -3.74 3.29 10.16
CA THR A 88 -3.09 2.14 10.81
C THR A 88 -1.95 1.60 9.96
N ILE A 89 -2.15 1.51 8.64
CA ILE A 89 -1.10 1.04 7.73
C ILE A 89 0.05 2.05 7.67
N LEU A 90 -0.26 3.33 7.61
CA LEU A 90 0.77 4.37 7.57
C LEU A 90 1.68 4.34 8.80
N GLU A 91 1.11 4.04 9.96
CA GLU A 91 1.89 3.94 11.19
C GLU A 91 2.89 2.79 11.20
N LYS A 92 2.67 1.79 10.35
CA LYS A 92 3.57 0.64 10.23
C LYS A 92 4.72 0.88 9.25
N LEU A 93 4.65 1.93 8.45
CA LEU A 93 5.72 2.27 7.52
C LEU A 93 6.86 2.99 8.25
N ALA A 94 8.09 2.72 7.84
CA ALA A 94 9.24 3.45 8.35
C ALA A 94 9.16 4.92 7.90
N PRO A 95 9.81 5.85 8.62
CA PRO A 95 9.85 7.25 8.20
C PRO A 95 10.37 7.42 6.78
N CYS A 96 9.74 8.29 6.01
CA CYS A 96 10.11 8.57 4.63
C CYS A 96 9.70 9.99 4.27
N ASP A 97 10.09 10.45 3.08
CA ASP A 97 9.78 11.81 2.64
C ASP A 97 8.35 11.95 2.14
N LEU A 98 7.83 10.91 1.51
CA LEU A 98 6.48 10.94 0.93
C LEU A 98 5.92 9.53 0.83
N VAL A 99 4.64 9.39 1.13
CA VAL A 99 3.88 8.16 0.88
C VAL A 99 2.94 8.39 -0.29
N VAL A 100 3.00 7.52 -1.27
CA VAL A 100 2.07 7.52 -2.40
C VAL A 100 1.07 6.40 -2.19
N VAL A 101 -0.20 6.76 -2.10
CA VAL A 101 -1.29 5.82 -1.82
C VAL A 101 -2.12 5.61 -3.07
N GLU A 102 -2.21 4.36 -3.54
CA GLU A 102 -3.01 3.98 -4.70
C GLU A 102 -4.29 3.29 -4.24
N GLY A 103 -5.42 3.77 -4.71
CA GLY A 103 -6.73 3.24 -4.34
C GLY A 103 -7.41 4.11 -3.31
N TYR A 104 -7.91 3.56 -2.24
CA TYR A 104 -8.52 4.28 -1.10
C TYR A 104 -9.42 5.47 -1.48
N LYS A 105 -10.15 5.36 -2.58
CA LYS A 105 -10.98 6.45 -3.08
C LYS A 105 -12.01 6.92 -2.05
N ARG A 106 -12.58 5.99 -1.29
CA ARG A 106 -13.56 6.30 -0.26
C ARG A 106 -12.95 7.02 0.93
N ASP A 107 -11.76 6.58 1.34
CA ASP A 107 -11.07 7.17 2.48
C ASP A 107 -10.61 8.59 2.19
N ALA A 108 -10.37 8.90 0.92
CA ALA A 108 -10.00 10.24 0.50
C ALA A 108 -11.10 11.27 0.77
N HIS A 109 -12.36 10.86 0.69
CA HIS A 109 -13.49 11.74 0.99
C HIS A 109 -13.70 11.96 2.49
N ASP A 110 -13.57 10.89 3.25
CA ASP A 110 -13.92 10.91 4.67
C ASP A 110 -12.78 11.35 5.56
N LYS A 111 -11.55 11.26 5.07
CA LYS A 111 -10.36 11.48 5.89
C LYS A 111 -9.41 12.48 5.26
N LYS A 112 -9.91 13.66 5.02
CA LYS A 112 -9.14 14.78 4.46
C LYS A 112 -7.84 15.06 5.22
N ARG A 113 -7.73 14.60 6.46
CA ARG A 113 -6.54 14.82 7.29
C ARG A 113 -5.43 13.81 7.02
N THR A 114 -5.76 12.62 6.47
CA THR A 114 -4.79 11.58 6.24
C THR A 114 -4.05 11.78 4.92
N ILE A 115 -4.79 12.17 3.87
CA ILE A 115 -4.23 12.40 2.53
C ILE A 115 -4.14 13.89 2.28
N ASN A 116 -2.92 14.39 2.06
CA ASN A 116 -2.68 15.81 1.83
C ASN A 116 -3.13 16.27 0.44
N PHE A 117 -3.01 15.37 -0.54
CA PHE A 117 -3.28 15.72 -1.94
C PHE A 117 -3.81 14.49 -2.68
N ILE A 118 -4.80 14.69 -3.54
CA ILE A 118 -5.41 13.60 -4.31
C ILE A 118 -5.28 13.90 -5.79
N VAL A 119 -4.77 12.92 -6.54
CA VAL A 119 -4.72 12.97 -8.00
C VAL A 119 -5.74 11.96 -8.53
N LEU A 120 -6.68 12.46 -9.33
CA LEU A 120 -7.65 11.59 -10.00
C LEU A 120 -7.12 11.24 -11.37
N VAL A 121 -7.14 9.96 -11.70
CA VAL A 121 -6.69 9.46 -13.00
C VAL A 121 -7.90 8.96 -13.76
N GLU A 122 -8.11 9.53 -14.93
CA GLU A 122 -9.22 9.15 -15.81
C GLU A 122 -8.68 8.41 -17.02
N LYS A 123 -9.46 7.42 -17.46
CA LYS A 123 -9.12 6.68 -18.67
C LYS A 123 -9.41 7.56 -19.88
N LYS A 124 -8.44 7.77 -20.74
CA LYS A 124 -8.65 8.46 -22.01
C LYS A 124 -9.51 7.58 -22.93
N ARG A 125 -10.49 8.19 -23.52
CA ARG A 125 -11.32 7.53 -24.53
C ARG A 125 -10.62 7.54 -25.88
#